data_6685aca290a8720b4a062e3c714d4946
#
_entry.id   6685aca290a8720b4a062e3c714d4946
#
_cell.length_a   1.000
_cell.length_b   1.000
_cell.length_c   1.000
_cell.angle_alpha   90.00
_cell.angle_beta   90.00
_cell.angle_gamma   90.00
#
_symmetry.space_group_name_H-M   'P 1'
#
loop_
_entity.id
_entity.type
_entity.pdbx_description
1 polymer ?
#
loop_
_entity_poly.entity_id
_entity_poly.type
_entity_poly.pdbx_seq_one_letter_code
_entity_poly.pdbx_strand_id
1 'polypeptide(L)'
;MSKHISVSPEEAVDRVAIRELVEAYAHCADRRDAKGQMALFTPDTHFVVYMNAKDPKPSQELYSREALAPGFADLNQYAATMHFLGQTTILTLTRDRGTGETYCMPHHLTITGEKRRLMIAALRYTDIFVKIDGVWLFAERQLYVDWIEERPLS
;
A
#
# COMPACT_ATOMS: atom_id res chain seq x y z
N MET A 1 19.88 11.59 15.71
CA MET A 1 20.76 10.72 14.88
C MET A 1 20.03 9.43 14.59
N SER A 2 19.75 9.13 13.34
CA SER A 2 19.27 7.80 12.95
C SER A 2 20.42 6.81 13.17
N LYS A 3 20.22 5.87 14.07
CA LYS A 3 21.17 4.76 14.21
C LYS A 3 21.05 3.91 12.95
N HIS A 4 22.16 3.63 12.29
CA HIS A 4 22.22 2.54 11.33
C HIS A 4 21.68 1.27 11.98
N ILE A 5 20.66 0.68 11.37
CA ILE A 5 20.07 -0.54 11.88
C ILE A 5 21.02 -1.67 11.55
N SER A 6 21.52 -2.34 12.57
CA SER A 6 22.21 -3.62 12.40
C SER A 6 21.17 -4.71 12.17
N VAL A 7 21.29 -5.44 11.07
CA VAL A 7 20.35 -6.51 10.70
C VAL A 7 21.07 -7.86 10.85
N SER A 8 20.52 -8.76 11.65
CA SER A 8 21.02 -10.14 11.74
C SER A 8 20.63 -10.94 10.48
N PRO A 9 21.34 -12.03 10.16
CA PRO A 9 20.97 -12.89 9.04
C PRO A 9 19.55 -13.44 9.14
N GLU A 10 19.08 -13.78 10.32
CA GLU A 10 17.73 -14.28 10.58
C GLU A 10 16.68 -13.21 10.29
N GLU A 11 16.94 -11.98 10.72
CA GLU A 11 16.08 -10.83 10.47
C GLU A 11 16.04 -10.43 8.98
N ALA A 12 17.14 -10.63 8.26
CA ALA A 12 17.26 -10.23 6.87
C ALA A 12 16.22 -10.92 5.98
N VAL A 13 15.95 -12.20 6.22
CA VAL A 13 14.94 -12.97 5.48
C VAL A 13 13.55 -12.38 5.66
N ASP A 14 13.18 -12.05 6.89
CA ASP A 14 11.86 -11.45 7.18
C ASP A 14 11.75 -10.03 6.62
N ARG A 15 12.81 -9.24 6.66
CA ARG A 15 12.84 -7.91 6.07
C ARG A 15 12.67 -7.95 4.56
N VAL A 16 13.31 -8.91 3.88
CA VAL A 16 13.11 -9.11 2.43
C VAL A 16 11.68 -9.53 2.14
N ALA A 17 11.15 -10.52 2.89
CA ALA A 17 9.78 -11.00 2.69
C ALA A 17 8.70 -9.90 2.89
N ILE A 18 8.89 -9.01 3.87
CA ILE A 18 8.00 -7.87 4.08
C ILE A 18 8.10 -6.87 2.90
N ARG A 19 9.29 -6.61 2.38
CA ARG A 19 9.44 -5.76 1.18
C ARG A 19 8.74 -6.37 -0.03
N GLU A 20 8.94 -7.66 -0.28
CA GLU A 20 8.24 -8.39 -1.34
C GLU A 20 6.72 -8.30 -1.19
N LEU A 21 6.20 -8.38 0.04
CA LEU A 21 4.76 -8.19 0.32
C LEU A 21 4.27 -6.79 -0.08
N VAL A 22 5.02 -5.75 0.29
CA VAL A 22 4.69 -4.35 -0.06
C VAL A 22 4.76 -4.13 -1.57
N GLU A 23 5.76 -4.68 -2.24
CA GLU A 23 5.93 -4.60 -3.69
C GLU A 23 4.84 -5.40 -4.44
N ALA A 24 4.45 -6.57 -3.93
CA ALA A 24 3.35 -7.36 -4.48
C ALA A 24 2.01 -6.61 -4.45
N TYR A 25 1.75 -5.84 -3.39
CA TYR A 25 0.55 -5.00 -3.31
C TYR A 25 0.47 -4.00 -4.48
N ALA A 26 1.54 -3.26 -4.73
CA ALA A 26 1.63 -2.31 -5.83
C ALA A 26 1.53 -3.01 -7.20
N HIS A 27 2.21 -4.14 -7.36
CA HIS A 27 2.17 -4.93 -8.59
C HIS A 27 0.75 -5.44 -8.91
N CYS A 28 0.05 -6.02 -7.93
CA CYS A 28 -1.33 -6.48 -8.10
C CYS A 28 -2.27 -5.33 -8.48
N ALA A 29 -2.13 -4.16 -7.83
CA ALA A 29 -2.91 -2.97 -8.14
C ALA A 29 -2.74 -2.55 -9.62
N ASP A 30 -1.51 -2.46 -10.09
CA ASP A 30 -1.20 -2.03 -11.45
C ASP A 30 -1.59 -3.05 -12.52
N ARG A 31 -1.66 -4.33 -12.15
CA ARG A 31 -2.10 -5.44 -13.00
C ARG A 31 -3.60 -5.71 -12.94
N ARG A 32 -4.35 -4.96 -12.12
CA ARG A 32 -5.80 -5.19 -11.91
C ARG A 32 -6.10 -6.58 -11.33
N ASP A 33 -5.14 -7.14 -10.58
CA ASP A 33 -5.30 -8.38 -9.86
C ASP A 33 -5.86 -8.12 -8.45
N ALA A 34 -7.11 -7.72 -8.38
CA ALA A 34 -7.78 -7.45 -7.10
C ALA A 34 -7.80 -8.69 -6.19
N LYS A 35 -7.95 -9.89 -6.76
CA LYS A 35 -7.93 -11.14 -5.98
C LYS A 35 -6.55 -11.41 -5.38
N GLY A 36 -5.49 -11.27 -6.17
CA GLY A 36 -4.12 -11.38 -5.69
C GLY A 36 -3.80 -10.32 -4.64
N GLN A 37 -4.24 -9.08 -4.86
CA GLN A 37 -4.06 -7.99 -3.91
C GLN A 37 -4.76 -8.27 -2.57
N MET A 38 -6.00 -8.75 -2.57
CA MET A 38 -6.74 -9.15 -1.37
C MET A 38 -6.04 -10.28 -0.61
N ALA A 39 -5.44 -11.24 -1.32
CA ALA A 39 -4.75 -12.38 -0.70
C ALA A 39 -3.53 -11.99 0.15
N LEU A 40 -3.02 -10.77 -0.01
CA LEU A 40 -1.92 -10.23 0.78
C LEU A 40 -2.32 -9.79 2.20
N PHE A 41 -3.61 -9.80 2.50
CA PHE A 41 -4.18 -9.37 3.79
C PHE A 41 -4.69 -10.55 4.62
N THR A 42 -4.71 -10.36 5.94
CA THR A 42 -5.39 -11.33 6.82
C THR A 42 -6.90 -11.28 6.60
N PRO A 43 -7.65 -12.37 6.91
CA PRO A 43 -9.12 -12.39 6.76
C PRO A 43 -9.82 -11.27 7.54
N ASP A 44 -9.32 -10.94 8.73
CA ASP A 44 -9.83 -9.94 9.67
C ASP A 44 -9.09 -8.59 9.58
N THR A 45 -8.49 -8.30 8.44
CA THR A 45 -7.69 -7.08 8.24
C THR A 45 -8.48 -5.81 8.51
N HIS A 46 -7.78 -4.77 8.94
CA HIS A 46 -8.30 -3.40 9.06
C HIS A 46 -7.58 -2.50 8.06
N PHE A 47 -8.35 -1.91 7.14
CA PHE A 47 -7.81 -1.00 6.12
C PHE A 47 -8.42 0.39 6.31
N VAL A 48 -7.58 1.41 6.45
CA VAL A 48 -7.99 2.76 6.79
C VAL A 48 -7.48 3.73 5.74
N VAL A 49 -8.31 4.67 5.30
CA VAL A 49 -7.94 5.68 4.32
C VAL A 49 -8.16 7.08 4.89
N TYR A 50 -7.12 7.88 4.86
CA TYR A 50 -7.16 9.32 5.11
C TYR A 50 -6.89 10.05 3.80
N MET A 51 -7.93 10.52 3.11
CA MET A 51 -7.79 11.30 1.88
C MET A 51 -7.12 12.66 2.10
N ASN A 52 -7.02 13.08 3.33
CA ASN A 52 -6.15 14.18 3.79
C ASN A 52 -5.46 13.70 5.08
N ALA A 53 -4.15 13.59 5.03
CA ALA A 53 -3.34 13.10 6.16
C ALA A 53 -3.46 13.95 7.45
N LYS A 54 -3.97 15.17 7.35
CA LYS A 54 -4.19 16.08 8.49
C LYS A 54 -5.56 15.92 9.15
N ASP A 55 -6.46 15.17 8.54
CA ASP A 55 -7.80 14.98 9.09
C ASP A 55 -7.74 14.11 10.36
N PRO A 56 -8.50 14.46 11.40
CA PRO A 56 -8.52 13.69 12.65
C PRO A 56 -9.31 12.39 12.54
N LYS A 57 -10.09 12.22 11.46
CA LYS A 57 -10.91 11.03 11.21
C LYS A 57 -10.62 10.49 9.82
N PRO A 58 -10.63 9.17 9.67
CA PRO A 58 -10.48 8.55 8.36
C PRO A 58 -11.66 8.89 7.43
N SER A 59 -11.37 8.93 6.14
CA SER A 59 -12.37 9.05 5.08
C SER A 59 -13.09 7.74 4.85
N GLN A 60 -12.42 6.63 5.13
CA GLN A 60 -12.96 5.28 4.97
C GLN A 60 -12.27 4.30 5.92
N GLU A 61 -13.04 3.38 6.47
CA GLU A 61 -12.53 2.22 7.23
C GLU A 61 -13.19 0.95 6.71
N LEU A 62 -12.39 -0.06 6.47
CA LEU A 62 -12.84 -1.36 6.00
C LEU A 62 -12.33 -2.45 6.94
N TYR A 63 -13.21 -3.33 7.32
CA TYR A 63 -12.94 -4.45 8.20
C TYR A 63 -13.22 -5.75 7.44
N SER A 64 -12.26 -6.59 7.30
CA SER A 64 -12.19 -7.83 6.56
C SER A 64 -11.57 -7.70 5.16
N ARG A 65 -10.97 -8.79 4.74
CA ARG A 65 -10.36 -8.95 3.42
C ARG A 65 -11.38 -8.75 2.30
N GLU A 66 -12.59 -9.29 2.47
CA GLU A 66 -13.67 -9.23 1.48
C GLU A 66 -14.15 -7.79 1.24
N ALA A 67 -14.12 -6.96 2.28
CA ALA A 67 -14.50 -5.55 2.18
C ALA A 67 -13.56 -4.72 1.29
N LEU A 68 -12.35 -5.22 0.98
CA LEU A 68 -11.37 -4.53 0.13
C LEU A 68 -11.72 -4.63 -1.36
N ALA A 69 -12.48 -5.64 -1.76
CA ALA A 69 -12.71 -5.97 -3.17
C ALA A 69 -13.24 -4.79 -4.00
N PRO A 70 -14.26 -4.01 -3.58
CA PRO A 70 -14.75 -2.86 -4.35
C PRO A 70 -13.68 -1.80 -4.57
N GLY A 71 -12.93 -1.44 -3.52
CA GLY A 71 -11.88 -0.42 -3.59
C GLY A 71 -10.74 -0.81 -4.53
N PHE A 72 -10.34 -2.08 -4.54
CA PHE A 72 -9.32 -2.57 -5.46
C PHE A 72 -9.83 -2.65 -6.91
N ALA A 73 -11.11 -2.98 -7.09
CA ALA A 73 -11.75 -2.99 -8.40
C ALA A 73 -11.94 -1.57 -9.00
N ASP A 74 -12.01 -0.53 -8.16
CA ASP A 74 -12.15 0.86 -8.62
C ASP A 74 -11.00 1.32 -9.51
N LEU A 75 -9.82 0.69 -9.42
CA LEU A 75 -8.69 0.97 -10.32
C LEU A 75 -8.99 0.64 -11.78
N ASN A 76 -10.01 -0.18 -12.07
CA ASN A 76 -10.44 -0.49 -13.43
C ASN A 76 -10.96 0.72 -14.21
N GLN A 77 -11.35 1.80 -13.53
CA GLN A 77 -11.78 3.04 -14.17
C GLN A 77 -10.63 3.79 -14.89
N TYR A 78 -9.38 3.53 -14.49
CA TYR A 78 -8.22 4.21 -15.07
C TYR A 78 -7.67 3.46 -16.28
N ALA A 79 -7.21 4.20 -17.27
CA ALA A 79 -6.57 3.63 -18.46
C ALA A 79 -5.24 2.92 -18.11
N ALA A 80 -4.51 3.50 -17.15
CA ALA A 80 -3.30 2.90 -16.58
C ALA A 80 -3.06 3.45 -15.17
N THR A 81 -2.40 2.66 -14.35
CA THR A 81 -1.89 3.09 -13.04
C THR A 81 -0.45 2.63 -12.86
N MET A 82 0.30 3.39 -12.10
CA MET A 82 1.65 3.01 -11.66
C MET A 82 1.81 3.42 -10.19
N HIS A 83 1.95 2.44 -9.32
CA HIS A 83 2.26 2.67 -7.92
C HIS A 83 3.78 2.66 -7.74
N PHE A 84 4.38 3.85 -7.83
CA PHE A 84 5.83 4.01 -7.65
C PHE A 84 6.15 4.04 -6.17
N LEU A 85 6.75 2.96 -5.67
CA LEU A 85 7.13 2.83 -4.26
C LEU A 85 8.46 3.55 -4.00
N GLY A 86 8.48 4.29 -2.91
CA GLY A 86 9.71 4.83 -2.33
C GLY A 86 10.31 3.88 -1.31
N GLN A 87 10.89 4.45 -0.26
CA GLN A 87 11.46 3.67 0.82
C GLN A 87 10.38 2.96 1.65
N THR A 88 10.72 1.78 2.12
CA THR A 88 10.00 1.07 3.18
C THR A 88 10.90 1.02 4.42
N THR A 89 10.43 1.62 5.51
CA THR A 89 11.11 1.60 6.80
C THR A 89 10.39 0.64 7.72
N ILE A 90 11.04 -0.45 8.12
CA ILE A 90 10.52 -1.36 9.14
C ILE A 90 10.86 -0.77 10.49
N LEU A 91 9.83 -0.39 11.25
CA LEU A 91 9.94 0.30 12.53
C LEU A 91 10.15 -0.67 13.69
N THR A 92 9.41 -1.76 13.68
CA THR A 92 9.56 -2.85 14.66
C THR A 92 9.50 -4.19 13.93
N LEU A 93 10.22 -5.17 14.45
CA LEU A 93 10.18 -6.53 13.92
C LEU A 93 10.43 -7.54 15.04
N THR A 94 9.53 -8.49 15.16
CA THR A 94 9.66 -9.69 15.99
C THR A 94 9.57 -10.92 15.09
N ARG A 95 9.56 -12.11 15.67
CA ARG A 95 9.48 -13.37 14.92
C ARG A 95 8.26 -13.48 14.02
N ASP A 96 7.12 -12.92 14.43
CA ASP A 96 5.80 -13.11 13.79
C ASP A 96 4.99 -11.81 13.62
N ARG A 97 5.56 -10.67 14.01
CA ARG A 97 4.90 -9.36 13.91
C ARG A 97 5.89 -8.26 13.57
N GLY A 98 5.47 -7.32 12.74
CA GLY A 98 6.25 -6.14 12.42
C GLY A 98 5.36 -4.93 12.18
N THR A 99 5.98 -3.75 12.22
CA THR A 99 5.36 -2.49 11.79
C THR A 99 6.28 -1.77 10.83
N GLY A 100 5.71 -1.01 9.91
CA GLY A 100 6.50 -0.26 8.95
C GLY A 100 5.76 0.90 8.32
N GLU A 101 6.53 1.74 7.63
CA GLU A 101 6.03 2.84 6.83
C GLU A 101 6.61 2.75 5.43
N THR A 102 5.76 2.92 4.41
CA THR A 102 6.17 2.94 3.00
C THR A 102 5.68 4.20 2.32
N TYR A 103 6.54 4.85 1.54
CA TYR A 103 6.17 5.98 0.71
C TYR A 103 5.76 5.49 -0.68
N CYS A 104 4.72 6.11 -1.24
CA CYS A 104 4.23 5.75 -2.56
C CYS A 104 3.77 7.00 -3.31
N MET A 105 4.05 7.02 -4.61
CA MET A 105 3.53 8.01 -5.54
C MET A 105 2.71 7.30 -6.63
N PRO A 106 1.43 6.98 -6.37
CA PRO A 106 0.58 6.41 -7.40
C PRO A 106 0.29 7.44 -8.49
N HIS A 107 0.37 6.99 -9.73
CA HIS A 107 0.04 7.73 -10.94
C HIS A 107 -1.18 7.09 -11.57
N HIS A 108 -2.24 7.83 -11.77
CA HIS A 108 -3.46 7.35 -12.40
C HIS A 108 -3.72 8.11 -13.69
N LEU A 109 -3.74 7.41 -14.81
CA LEU A 109 -4.01 7.97 -16.13
C LEU A 109 -5.49 7.78 -16.48
N THR A 110 -6.18 8.89 -16.75
CA THR A 110 -7.54 8.89 -17.29
C THR A 110 -7.51 9.33 -18.74
N ILE A 111 -8.26 8.64 -19.60
CA ILE A 111 -8.44 8.98 -21.01
C ILE A 111 -9.94 9.16 -21.26
N THR A 112 -10.35 10.34 -21.74
CA THR A 112 -11.73 10.63 -22.10
C THR A 112 -11.73 11.26 -23.49
N GLY A 113 -12.10 10.45 -24.51
CA GLY A 113 -11.93 10.84 -25.91
C GLY A 113 -10.44 11.03 -26.21
N GLU A 114 -10.10 12.22 -26.74
CA GLU A 114 -8.70 12.59 -27.02
C GLU A 114 -7.97 13.21 -25.83
N LYS A 115 -8.68 13.46 -24.72
CA LYS A 115 -8.11 14.13 -23.54
C LYS A 115 -7.49 13.12 -22.61
N ARG A 116 -6.25 13.37 -22.24
CA ARG A 116 -5.48 12.59 -21.27
C ARG A 116 -5.24 13.45 -20.02
N ARG A 117 -5.50 12.87 -18.84
CA ARG A 117 -5.23 13.49 -17.55
C ARG A 117 -4.43 12.55 -16.67
N LEU A 118 -3.46 13.10 -15.99
CA LEU A 118 -2.66 12.39 -15.01
C LEU A 118 -2.95 12.93 -13.62
N MET A 119 -3.33 12.05 -12.70
CA MET A 119 -3.38 12.31 -11.28
C MET A 119 -2.15 11.65 -10.63
N ILE A 120 -1.45 12.40 -9.81
CA ILE A 120 -0.35 11.92 -8.98
C ILE A 120 -0.69 12.23 -7.53
N ALA A 121 -0.71 11.22 -6.68
CA ALA A 121 -0.80 11.42 -5.25
C ALA A 121 0.56 11.17 -4.60
N ALA A 122 0.88 11.93 -3.56
CA ALA A 122 1.94 11.57 -2.63
C ALA A 122 1.28 11.01 -1.38
N LEU A 123 1.58 9.77 -1.06
CA LEU A 123 0.96 9.11 0.07
C LEU A 123 1.95 8.22 0.84
N ARG A 124 1.56 7.89 2.05
CA ARG A 124 2.28 6.96 2.91
C ARG A 124 1.33 5.87 3.40
N TYR A 125 1.88 4.67 3.47
CA TYR A 125 1.25 3.56 4.15
C TYR A 125 1.91 3.37 5.51
N THR A 126 1.10 3.20 6.56
CA THR A 126 1.55 2.69 7.85
C THR A 126 0.95 1.30 8.03
N ASP A 127 1.80 0.33 8.22
CA ASP A 127 1.42 -1.08 8.17
C ASP A 127 1.71 -1.81 9.47
N ILE A 128 0.82 -2.76 9.78
CA ILE A 128 1.06 -3.84 10.73
C ILE A 128 1.13 -5.14 9.94
N PHE A 129 2.26 -5.81 10.04
CA PHE A 129 2.52 -7.10 9.41
C PHE A 129 2.43 -8.23 10.42
N VAL A 130 1.90 -9.38 10.01
CA VAL A 130 1.91 -10.62 10.80
C VAL A 130 2.37 -11.79 9.95
N LYS A 131 3.09 -12.72 10.58
CA LYS A 131 3.51 -13.96 9.93
C LYS A 131 2.61 -15.10 10.38
N ILE A 132 1.88 -15.69 9.44
CA ILE A 132 0.98 -16.82 9.66
C ILE A 132 1.46 -17.97 8.80
N ASP A 133 1.75 -19.12 9.41
CA ASP A 133 2.26 -20.32 8.72
C ASP A 133 3.47 -20.03 7.82
N GLY A 134 4.37 -19.16 8.31
CA GLY A 134 5.58 -18.77 7.60
C GLY A 134 5.41 -17.69 6.54
N VAL A 135 4.21 -17.17 6.32
CA VAL A 135 3.87 -16.16 5.30
C VAL A 135 3.56 -14.82 5.97
N TRP A 136 4.21 -13.76 5.53
CA TRP A 136 3.92 -12.40 5.96
C TRP A 136 2.70 -11.85 5.24
N LEU A 137 1.77 -11.24 6.00
CA LEU A 137 0.53 -10.63 5.52
C LEU A 137 0.33 -9.27 6.17
N PHE A 138 -0.46 -8.40 5.51
CA PHE A 138 -0.96 -7.18 6.14
C PHE A 138 -2.10 -7.53 7.11
N ALA A 139 -1.91 -7.26 8.39
CA ALA A 139 -3.00 -7.28 9.39
C ALA A 139 -3.74 -5.95 9.42
N GLU A 140 -3.01 -4.84 9.23
CA GLU A 140 -3.58 -3.51 9.10
C GLU A 140 -2.77 -2.72 8.07
N ARG A 141 -3.46 -1.89 7.27
CA ARG A 141 -2.85 -0.88 6.43
C ARG A 141 -3.61 0.43 6.57
N GLN A 142 -2.91 1.49 6.91
CA GLN A 142 -3.43 2.84 6.93
C GLN A 142 -2.79 3.65 5.80
N LEU A 143 -3.61 4.25 4.95
CA LEU A 143 -3.20 5.05 3.81
C LEU A 143 -3.45 6.53 4.13
N TYR A 144 -2.39 7.34 4.04
CA TYR A 144 -2.43 8.77 4.28
C TYR A 144 -2.05 9.52 3.01
N VAL A 145 -2.95 10.31 2.46
CA VAL A 145 -2.68 11.18 1.32
C VAL A 145 -2.17 12.52 1.82
N ASP A 146 -0.91 12.84 1.51
CA ASP A 146 -0.28 14.11 1.88
C ASP A 146 -0.69 15.23 0.91
N TRP A 147 -0.70 14.97 -0.40
CA TRP A 147 -1.21 15.87 -1.44
C TRP A 147 -1.55 15.10 -2.72
N ILE A 148 -2.36 15.74 -3.56
CA ILE A 148 -2.70 15.27 -4.91
C ILE A 148 -2.42 16.39 -5.90
N GLU A 149 -1.86 16.03 -7.04
CA GLU A 149 -1.68 16.86 -8.21
C GLU A 149 -2.42 16.27 -9.39
N GLU A 150 -3.12 17.10 -10.14
CA GLU A 150 -3.75 16.71 -11.40
C GLU A 150 -3.31 17.65 -12.52
N ARG A 151 -3.01 17.09 -13.68
CA ARG A 151 -2.63 17.86 -14.85
C ARG A 151 -3.03 17.18 -16.15
N PRO A 152 -3.25 17.97 -17.23
CA PRO A 152 -3.33 17.42 -18.58
C PRO A 152 -2.03 16.70 -18.93
N LEU A 153 -2.13 15.63 -19.70
CA LEU A 153 -0.99 14.95 -20.29
C LEU A 153 -1.00 15.21 -21.80
N SER A 154 0.03 15.86 -22.26
CA SER A 154 0.22 16.19 -23.69
C SER A 154 0.62 14.98 -24.52
#